data_ceb4791ba75c107f59865960867a364d
#
_entry.id   ceb4791ba75c107f59865960867a364d
#
_cell.length_a   1.000
_cell.length_b   1.000
_cell.length_c   1.000
_cell.angle_alpha   90.00
_cell.angle_beta   90.00
_cell.angle_gamma   90.00
#
_symmetry.space_group_name_H-M   'P 1'
#
loop_
_entity.id
_entity.type
_entity.pdbx_description
1 polymer ?
#
loop_
_entity_poly.entity_id
_entity_poly.type
_entity_poly.pdbx_seq_one_letter_code
_entity_poly.pdbx_strand_id
1 'polypeptide(L)'
;DWGNIGKNKTDVLKDEMKRLCAAKGKSLIVTMLDEGKKSIDPKLMKISSVMSERQLVEQNGLYYYRIAATDHIWPSPENIDDFISFIRTLPDDAWLHFHCRAGKGRTTIYMAMYDMMKNPDISLEDILSRQYLLGGNYIAYEMDKPKQNQWKAAYYHEKATMIAKFYQYVQETHANHFTMR
;
A
#
# COMPACT_ATOMS: atom_id res chain seq x y z
N ASP A 1 -5.81 5.76 -3.95
CA ASP A 1 -6.93 5.93 -4.87
C ASP A 1 -6.48 6.59 -6.17
N TRP A 2 -7.24 6.38 -7.25
CA TRP A 2 -7.04 7.07 -8.52
C TRP A 2 -7.06 8.60 -8.37
N GLY A 3 -7.80 9.14 -7.42
CA GLY A 3 -7.81 10.56 -7.10
C GLY A 3 -6.47 11.14 -6.62
N ASN A 4 -5.48 10.29 -6.38
CA ASN A 4 -4.14 10.68 -5.96
C ASN A 4 -3.11 10.68 -7.11
N ILE A 5 -3.51 10.30 -8.33
CA ILE A 5 -2.61 10.36 -9.50
C ILE A 5 -2.16 11.82 -9.70
N GLY A 6 -0.85 12.00 -9.81
CA GLY A 6 -0.22 13.31 -10.02
C GLY A 6 -0.20 14.23 -8.81
N LYS A 7 -0.67 13.79 -7.63
CA LYS A 7 -0.58 14.55 -6.37
C LYS A 7 0.67 14.15 -5.59
N ASN A 8 1.33 15.11 -5.01
CA ASN A 8 2.37 14.87 -4.03
C ASN A 8 1.78 14.51 -2.65
N LYS A 9 2.61 14.02 -1.74
CA LYS A 9 2.23 13.60 -0.39
C LYS A 9 1.45 14.68 0.38
N THR A 10 1.90 15.92 0.29
CA THR A 10 1.27 17.05 0.99
C THR A 10 -0.15 17.33 0.48
N ASP A 11 -0.35 17.30 -0.83
CA ASP A 11 -1.65 17.54 -1.44
C ASP A 11 -2.64 16.42 -1.14
N VAL A 12 -2.17 15.17 -1.11
CA VAL A 12 -2.99 14.02 -0.68
C VAL A 12 -3.47 14.19 0.75
N LEU A 13 -2.58 14.52 1.68
CA LEU A 13 -2.92 14.71 3.09
C LEU A 13 -3.88 15.89 3.30
N LYS A 14 -3.69 16.99 2.59
CA LYS A 14 -4.61 18.15 2.64
C LYS A 14 -6.01 17.79 2.13
N ASP A 15 -6.10 17.07 1.01
CA ASP A 15 -7.39 16.66 0.44
C ASP A 15 -8.14 15.72 1.39
N GLU A 16 -7.46 14.78 2.00
CA GLU A 16 -8.04 13.86 2.98
C GLU A 16 -8.54 14.58 4.23
N MET A 17 -7.75 15.48 4.78
CA MET A 17 -8.16 16.29 5.93
C MET A 17 -9.39 17.15 5.60
N LYS A 18 -9.42 17.76 4.41
CA LYS A 18 -10.57 18.51 3.93
C LYS A 18 -11.83 17.64 3.86
N ARG A 19 -11.72 16.40 3.37
CA ARG A 19 -12.84 15.47 3.29
C ARG A 19 -13.32 15.03 4.66
N LEU A 20 -12.41 14.75 5.60
CA LEU A 20 -12.76 14.42 6.99
C LEU A 20 -13.51 15.55 7.67
N CYS A 21 -12.98 16.78 7.60
CA CYS A 21 -13.64 17.94 8.19
C CYS A 21 -15.02 18.19 7.56
N ALA A 22 -15.13 18.02 6.24
CA ALA A 22 -16.39 18.19 5.52
C ALA A 22 -17.44 17.12 5.83
N ALA A 23 -17.05 15.97 6.35
CA ALA A 23 -17.98 14.88 6.69
C ALA A 23 -18.71 15.08 8.02
N LYS A 24 -18.09 15.78 8.98
CA LYS A 24 -18.67 15.99 10.32
C LYS A 24 -20.04 16.68 10.26
N GLY A 25 -21.02 16.11 10.94
CA GLY A 25 -22.40 16.64 11.00
C GLY A 25 -23.25 16.31 9.77
N LYS A 26 -22.68 15.72 8.72
CA LYS A 26 -23.44 15.25 7.56
C LYS A 26 -24.11 13.91 7.82
N SER A 27 -25.07 13.56 6.97
CA SER A 27 -25.66 12.23 6.93
C SER A 27 -25.07 11.43 5.77
N LEU A 28 -24.78 10.16 6.03
CA LEU A 28 -24.32 9.19 5.04
C LEU A 28 -25.28 8.01 4.98
N ILE A 29 -25.46 7.48 3.78
CA ILE A 29 -26.11 6.17 3.62
C ILE A 29 -25.01 5.11 3.81
N VAL A 30 -25.16 4.33 4.87
CA VAL A 30 -24.30 3.19 5.17
C VAL A 30 -25.05 1.92 4.78
N THR A 31 -24.40 1.03 4.07
CA THR A 31 -24.97 -0.22 3.62
C THR A 31 -24.04 -1.39 3.89
N MET A 32 -24.63 -2.56 4.16
CA MET A 32 -23.90 -3.81 4.12
C MET A 32 -23.77 -4.30 2.67
N LEU A 33 -22.78 -5.13 2.43
CA LEU A 33 -22.64 -5.84 1.16
C LEU A 33 -22.91 -7.33 1.38
N ASP A 34 -23.71 -7.94 0.53
CA ASP A 34 -23.86 -9.40 0.49
C ASP A 34 -22.63 -10.08 -0.14
N GLU A 35 -22.63 -11.40 -0.21
CA GLU A 35 -21.56 -12.19 -0.84
C GLU A 35 -21.33 -11.81 -2.32
N GLY A 36 -22.38 -11.40 -3.03
CA GLY A 36 -22.32 -10.88 -4.39
C GLY A 36 -21.88 -9.42 -4.51
N LYS A 37 -21.49 -8.78 -3.38
CA LYS A 37 -21.14 -7.36 -3.27
C LYS A 37 -22.25 -6.40 -3.65
N LYS A 38 -23.51 -6.83 -3.55
CA LYS A 38 -24.67 -5.97 -3.71
C LYS A 38 -24.99 -5.27 -2.40
N SER A 39 -25.38 -4.01 -2.51
CA SER A 39 -25.83 -3.20 -1.36
C SER A 39 -27.11 -3.75 -0.75
N ILE A 40 -27.08 -4.04 0.53
CA ILE A 40 -28.25 -4.51 1.31
C ILE A 40 -28.43 -3.64 2.54
N ASP A 41 -29.69 -3.51 3.00
CA ASP A 41 -30.09 -2.82 4.22
C ASP A 41 -29.48 -1.40 4.36
N PRO A 42 -29.72 -0.47 3.41
CA PRO A 42 -29.19 0.88 3.48
C PRO A 42 -29.79 1.66 4.65
N LYS A 43 -28.92 2.23 5.50
CA LYS A 43 -29.33 3.05 6.66
C LYS A 43 -28.77 4.45 6.54
N LEU A 44 -29.61 5.45 6.76
CA LEU A 44 -29.18 6.84 6.87
C LEU A 44 -28.59 7.07 8.28
N MET A 45 -27.31 7.37 8.35
CA MET A 45 -26.62 7.62 9.61
C MET A 45 -26.06 9.05 9.64
N LYS A 46 -26.28 9.76 10.74
CA LYS A 46 -25.68 11.08 10.98
C LYS A 46 -24.28 10.88 11.57
N ILE A 47 -23.30 11.56 10.97
CA ILE A 47 -21.91 11.51 11.45
C ILE A 47 -21.79 12.45 12.66
N SER A 48 -21.59 11.87 13.83
CA SER A 48 -21.40 12.61 15.09
C SER A 48 -19.95 13.05 15.27
N SER A 49 -18.99 12.21 14.89
CA SER A 49 -17.55 12.46 14.99
C SER A 49 -16.80 11.93 13.79
N VAL A 50 -15.64 12.49 13.55
CA VAL A 50 -14.66 12.03 12.55
C VAL A 50 -13.29 12.03 13.17
N MET A 51 -12.46 11.06 12.81
CA MET A 51 -11.06 11.01 13.18
C MET A 51 -10.25 10.41 12.03
N SER A 52 -8.98 10.77 11.96
CA SER A 52 -8.06 10.13 11.03
C SER A 52 -7.65 8.76 11.57
N GLU A 53 -7.20 7.89 10.67
CA GLU A 53 -6.62 6.59 11.06
C GLU A 53 -5.43 6.77 12.01
N ARG A 54 -4.57 7.76 11.78
CA ARG A 54 -3.47 8.12 12.70
C ARG A 54 -3.99 8.34 14.12
N GLN A 55 -5.00 9.18 14.28
CA GLN A 55 -5.58 9.45 15.61
C GLN A 55 -6.10 8.18 16.27
N LEU A 56 -6.77 7.30 15.50
CA LEU A 56 -7.29 6.05 16.01
C LEU A 56 -6.17 5.11 16.47
N VAL A 57 -5.12 4.96 15.66
CA VAL A 57 -3.97 4.08 15.94
C VAL A 57 -3.19 4.58 17.16
N GLU A 58 -2.86 5.88 17.21
CA GLU A 58 -2.10 6.50 18.29
C GLU A 58 -2.89 6.50 19.62
N GLN A 59 -4.21 6.67 19.59
CA GLN A 59 -5.08 6.52 20.77
C GLN A 59 -5.08 5.11 21.37
N ASN A 60 -4.75 4.10 20.58
CA ASN A 60 -4.61 2.71 21.03
C ASN A 60 -3.16 2.34 21.40
N GLY A 61 -2.26 3.31 21.55
CA GLY A 61 -0.90 3.09 21.99
C GLY A 61 0.03 2.49 20.93
N LEU A 62 -0.36 2.56 19.65
CA LEU A 62 0.42 2.06 18.51
C LEU A 62 1.06 3.22 17.74
N TYR A 63 2.17 2.94 17.06
CA TYR A 63 2.79 3.89 16.16
C TYR A 63 2.13 3.84 14.78
N TYR A 64 2.07 4.98 14.11
CA TYR A 64 1.48 5.10 12.79
C TYR A 64 2.46 5.70 11.79
N TYR A 65 2.69 4.99 10.69
CA TYR A 65 3.44 5.49 9.56
C TYR A 65 2.63 5.38 8.28
N ARG A 66 2.62 6.44 7.47
CA ARG A 66 1.83 6.48 6.26
C ARG A 66 2.62 6.88 5.03
N ILE A 67 2.48 6.07 3.98
CA ILE A 67 2.97 6.35 2.64
C ILE A 67 1.77 6.57 1.73
N ALA A 68 1.70 7.74 1.08
CA ALA A 68 0.58 8.14 0.23
C ALA A 68 0.72 7.52 -1.19
N ALA A 69 0.75 6.19 -1.26
CA ALA A 69 0.88 5.46 -2.51
C ALA A 69 -0.41 5.43 -3.32
N THR A 70 -0.32 5.70 -4.62
CA THR A 70 -1.44 5.62 -5.56
C THR A 70 -1.86 4.17 -5.78
N ASP A 71 -3.17 3.94 -5.89
CA ASP A 71 -3.70 2.59 -6.11
C ASP A 71 -3.36 2.08 -7.52
N HIS A 72 -3.21 0.78 -7.67
CA HIS A 72 -2.94 0.01 -8.90
C HIS A 72 -1.56 0.17 -9.54
N ILE A 73 -0.83 1.24 -9.31
CA ILE A 73 0.48 1.52 -9.91
C ILE A 73 1.63 1.16 -8.96
N TRP A 74 2.85 1.14 -9.49
CA TRP A 74 4.06 1.04 -8.68
C TRP A 74 4.24 2.33 -7.84
N PRO A 75 4.76 2.25 -6.60
CA PRO A 75 5.03 3.42 -5.78
C PRO A 75 6.00 4.39 -6.46
N SER A 76 5.80 5.69 -6.25
CA SER A 76 6.75 6.70 -6.76
C SER A 76 8.12 6.57 -6.11
N PRO A 77 9.19 7.09 -6.72
CA PRO A 77 10.53 7.09 -6.12
C PRO A 77 10.55 7.66 -4.70
N GLU A 78 9.85 8.77 -4.46
CA GLU A 78 9.76 9.38 -3.13
C GLU A 78 9.09 8.45 -2.10
N ASN A 79 8.08 7.68 -2.53
CA ASN A 79 7.41 6.71 -1.67
C ASN A 79 8.33 5.53 -1.32
N ILE A 80 9.20 5.13 -2.25
CA ILE A 80 10.20 4.08 -2.02
C ILE A 80 11.29 4.57 -1.07
N ASP A 81 11.80 5.77 -1.28
CA ASP A 81 12.80 6.39 -0.41
C ASP A 81 12.27 6.60 1.02
N ASP A 82 11.03 7.11 1.14
CA ASP A 82 10.30 7.20 2.41
C ASP A 82 10.22 5.83 3.11
N PHE A 83 9.90 4.78 2.36
CA PHE A 83 9.77 3.43 2.89
C PHE A 83 11.11 2.87 3.37
N ILE A 84 12.15 2.93 2.55
CA ILE A 84 13.49 2.45 2.90
C ILE A 84 14.00 3.19 4.13
N SER A 85 13.85 4.52 4.15
CA SER A 85 14.26 5.36 5.28
C SER A 85 13.52 4.97 6.56
N PHE A 86 12.21 4.73 6.47
CA PHE A 86 11.41 4.28 7.61
C PHE A 86 11.88 2.91 8.14
N ILE A 87 12.05 1.91 7.26
CA ILE A 87 12.47 0.57 7.67
C ILE A 87 13.84 0.61 8.37
N ARG A 88 14.76 1.45 7.91
CA ARG A 88 16.10 1.61 8.53
C ARG A 88 16.05 2.22 9.93
N THR A 89 14.99 2.89 10.31
CA THR A 89 14.82 3.48 11.66
C THR A 89 14.17 2.54 12.67
N LEU A 90 13.65 1.42 12.21
CA LEU A 90 12.94 0.48 13.07
C LEU A 90 13.90 -0.34 13.94
N PRO A 91 13.55 -0.62 15.18
CA PRO A 91 14.26 -1.60 15.98
C PRO A 91 14.08 -3.01 15.39
N ASP A 92 15.02 -3.91 15.70
CA ASP A 92 15.05 -5.27 15.11
C ASP A 92 13.83 -6.11 15.48
N ASP A 93 13.22 -5.86 16.63
CA ASP A 93 12.03 -6.53 17.16
C ASP A 93 10.72 -5.82 16.76
N ALA A 94 10.76 -4.84 15.87
CA ALA A 94 9.57 -4.14 15.44
C ALA A 94 8.59 -5.07 14.73
N TRP A 95 7.35 -5.07 15.21
CA TRP A 95 6.24 -5.72 14.54
C TRP A 95 5.48 -4.70 13.69
N LEU A 96 5.26 -5.03 12.41
CA LEU A 96 4.61 -4.16 11.45
C LEU A 96 3.28 -4.74 10.98
N HIS A 97 2.26 -3.91 10.95
CA HIS A 97 1.00 -4.19 10.28
C HIS A 97 0.90 -3.37 8.99
N PHE A 98 0.98 -4.05 7.85
CA PHE A 98 0.82 -3.43 6.54
C PHE A 98 -0.63 -3.50 6.09
N HIS A 99 -1.18 -2.39 5.66
CA HIS A 99 -2.48 -2.39 5.02
C HIS A 99 -2.63 -1.28 3.97
N CYS A 100 -3.57 -1.46 3.09
CA CYS A 100 -4.14 -0.44 2.22
C CYS A 100 -5.66 -0.54 2.32
N ARG A 101 -6.43 -0.03 1.37
CA ARG A 101 -7.88 -0.17 1.42
C ARG A 101 -8.36 -1.64 1.34
N ALA A 102 -7.79 -2.45 0.45
CA ALA A 102 -8.20 -3.83 0.19
C ALA A 102 -7.27 -4.89 0.79
N GLY A 103 -6.15 -4.48 1.40
CA GLY A 103 -5.15 -5.40 1.94
C GLY A 103 -4.40 -6.22 0.88
N LYS A 104 -4.48 -5.85 -0.41
CA LYS A 104 -3.90 -6.65 -1.50
C LYS A 104 -2.79 -5.91 -2.27
N GLY A 105 -3.10 -5.16 -3.32
CA GLY A 105 -2.10 -4.65 -4.26
C GLY A 105 -0.93 -3.89 -3.61
N ARG A 106 -1.19 -2.71 -3.07
CA ARG A 106 -0.19 -1.87 -2.40
C ARG A 106 0.42 -2.58 -1.18
N THR A 107 -0.41 -3.22 -0.37
CA THR A 107 0.04 -3.98 0.79
C THR A 107 1.07 -5.02 0.41
N THR A 108 0.80 -5.85 -0.61
CA THR A 108 1.73 -6.90 -1.03
C THR A 108 3.05 -6.34 -1.56
N ILE A 109 3.01 -5.20 -2.28
CA ILE A 109 4.24 -4.54 -2.76
C ILE A 109 5.16 -4.19 -1.58
N TYR A 110 4.63 -3.49 -0.57
CA TYR A 110 5.44 -3.07 0.58
C TYR A 110 5.83 -4.24 1.48
N MET A 111 5.00 -5.25 1.64
CA MET A 111 5.35 -6.48 2.36
C MET A 111 6.48 -7.23 1.66
N ALA A 112 6.43 -7.38 0.33
CA ALA A 112 7.49 -8.01 -0.44
C ALA A 112 8.80 -7.22 -0.36
N MET A 113 8.74 -5.90 -0.47
CA MET A 113 9.94 -5.04 -0.31
C MET A 113 10.53 -5.16 1.10
N TYR A 114 9.69 -5.16 2.14
CA TYR A 114 10.13 -5.39 3.52
C TYR A 114 10.80 -6.75 3.69
N ASP A 115 10.18 -7.78 3.12
CA ASP A 115 10.67 -9.14 3.17
C ASP A 115 12.05 -9.28 2.50
N MET A 116 12.25 -8.66 1.33
CA MET A 116 13.55 -8.59 0.66
C MET A 116 14.62 -7.91 1.53
N MET A 117 14.28 -6.80 2.16
CA MET A 117 15.20 -6.06 3.04
C MET A 117 15.59 -6.84 4.29
N LYS A 118 14.68 -7.64 4.85
CA LYS A 118 14.94 -8.45 6.05
C LYS A 118 15.60 -9.80 5.72
N ASN A 119 15.38 -10.33 4.54
CA ASN A 119 15.84 -11.65 4.11
C ASN A 119 16.54 -11.57 2.75
N PRO A 120 17.68 -10.88 2.63
CA PRO A 120 18.34 -10.66 1.35
C PRO A 120 18.84 -11.95 0.69
N ASP A 121 19.06 -13.02 1.45
CA ASP A 121 19.54 -14.31 0.95
C ASP A 121 18.43 -15.18 0.33
N ILE A 122 17.16 -14.75 0.44
CA ILE A 122 16.02 -15.47 -0.12
C ILE A 122 15.78 -15.04 -1.57
N SER A 123 15.49 -16.00 -2.44
CA SER A 123 15.23 -15.71 -3.85
C SER A 123 14.00 -14.83 -4.05
N LEU A 124 14.01 -14.02 -5.12
CA LEU A 124 12.85 -13.20 -5.49
C LEU A 124 11.59 -14.06 -5.65
N GLU A 125 11.71 -15.20 -6.30
CA GLU A 125 10.59 -16.12 -6.57
C GLU A 125 9.97 -16.63 -5.26
N ASP A 126 10.78 -17.05 -4.30
CA ASP A 126 10.31 -17.53 -3.01
C ASP A 126 9.61 -16.41 -2.20
N ILE A 127 10.18 -15.21 -2.22
CA ILE A 127 9.57 -14.06 -1.57
C ILE A 127 8.19 -13.75 -2.19
N LEU A 128 8.09 -13.66 -3.51
CA LEU A 128 6.83 -13.37 -4.19
C LEU A 128 5.80 -14.49 -4.00
N SER A 129 6.24 -15.74 -4.03
CA SER A 129 5.38 -16.92 -3.82
C SER A 129 4.82 -16.96 -2.41
N ARG A 130 5.64 -16.74 -1.38
CA ARG A 130 5.13 -16.72 0.01
C ARG A 130 4.19 -15.56 0.28
N GLN A 131 4.43 -14.37 -0.29
CA GLN A 131 3.51 -13.24 -0.18
C GLN A 131 2.16 -13.52 -0.87
N TYR A 132 2.19 -14.22 -1.99
CA TYR A 132 0.98 -14.68 -2.67
C TYR A 132 0.21 -15.72 -1.85
N LEU A 133 0.89 -16.71 -1.27
CA LEU A 133 0.29 -17.75 -0.42
C LEU A 133 -0.34 -17.17 0.85
N LEU A 134 0.16 -16.06 1.37
CA LEU A 134 -0.45 -15.32 2.49
C LEU A 134 -1.73 -14.56 2.09
N GLY A 135 -2.16 -14.65 0.83
CA GLY A 135 -3.37 -14.00 0.32
C GLY A 135 -3.13 -12.66 -0.39
N GLY A 136 -1.88 -12.29 -0.60
CA GLY A 136 -1.49 -11.14 -1.41
C GLY A 136 -1.70 -11.34 -2.91
N ASN A 137 -1.27 -10.37 -3.70
CA ASN A 137 -1.20 -10.51 -5.16
C ASN A 137 0.17 -11.05 -5.57
N TYR A 138 0.21 -11.88 -6.62
CA TYR A 138 1.49 -12.21 -7.25
C TYR A 138 1.99 -10.99 -8.03
N ILE A 139 3.00 -10.29 -7.51
CA ILE A 139 3.41 -8.97 -8.03
C ILE A 139 4.05 -9.08 -9.41
N ALA A 140 4.79 -10.16 -9.68
CA ALA A 140 5.41 -10.41 -10.98
C ALA A 140 4.43 -10.97 -12.03
N TYR A 141 3.11 -10.86 -11.78
CA TYR A 141 2.10 -11.27 -12.76
C TYR A 141 2.17 -10.37 -13.99
N GLU A 142 2.30 -11.00 -15.15
CA GLU A 142 2.17 -10.36 -16.45
C GLU A 142 0.98 -10.93 -17.22
N MET A 143 0.38 -10.12 -18.07
CA MET A 143 -0.72 -10.56 -18.93
C MET A 143 -0.15 -11.05 -20.26
N ASP A 144 -0.18 -12.34 -20.52
CA ASP A 144 0.34 -12.94 -21.75
C ASP A 144 -0.30 -12.39 -23.03
N LYS A 145 -1.59 -12.05 -22.99
CA LYS A 145 -2.34 -11.47 -24.12
C LYS A 145 -3.37 -10.44 -23.61
N PRO A 146 -2.96 -9.19 -23.40
CA PRO A 146 -3.90 -8.17 -22.96
C PRO A 146 -4.95 -7.93 -24.06
N LYS A 147 -6.24 -8.05 -23.73
CA LYS A 147 -7.32 -7.62 -24.60
C LYS A 147 -7.26 -6.10 -24.79
N GLN A 148 -7.76 -5.60 -25.92
CA GLN A 148 -7.66 -4.20 -26.34
C GLN A 148 -8.07 -3.15 -25.30
N ASN A 149 -8.83 -3.52 -24.25
CA ASN A 149 -9.31 -2.63 -23.19
C ASN A 149 -8.75 -2.96 -21.80
N GLN A 150 -7.66 -3.70 -21.69
CA GLN A 150 -7.09 -4.05 -20.38
C GLN A 150 -6.09 -2.97 -19.91
N TRP A 151 -6.62 -1.84 -19.53
CA TRP A 151 -5.85 -0.69 -19.04
C TRP A 151 -4.88 -1.03 -17.89
N LYS A 152 -5.08 -2.14 -17.19
CA LYS A 152 -4.20 -2.60 -16.11
C LYS A 152 -2.94 -3.32 -16.60
N ALA A 153 -2.87 -3.76 -17.85
CA ALA A 153 -1.74 -4.55 -18.36
C ALA A 153 -0.40 -3.83 -18.20
N ALA A 154 -0.33 -2.55 -18.57
CA ALA A 154 0.87 -1.74 -18.42
C ALA A 154 1.32 -1.63 -16.95
N TYR A 155 0.39 -1.51 -16.02
CA TYR A 155 0.69 -1.45 -14.58
C TYR A 155 1.11 -2.80 -13.98
N TYR A 156 0.66 -3.93 -14.53
CA TYR A 156 1.18 -5.24 -14.15
C TYR A 156 2.62 -5.40 -14.60
N HIS A 157 2.91 -5.07 -15.86
CA HIS A 157 4.27 -5.11 -16.41
C HIS A 157 5.21 -4.18 -15.62
N GLU A 158 4.78 -2.95 -15.34
CA GLU A 158 5.55 -2.00 -14.51
C GLU A 158 5.90 -2.62 -13.14
N LYS A 159 4.92 -3.18 -12.44
CA LYS A 159 5.13 -3.79 -11.12
C LYS A 159 6.08 -4.98 -11.17
N ALA A 160 5.92 -5.87 -12.15
CA ALA A 160 6.81 -7.01 -12.36
C ALA A 160 8.26 -6.57 -12.61
N THR A 161 8.44 -5.56 -13.46
CA THR A 161 9.76 -4.99 -13.75
C THR A 161 10.36 -4.31 -12.52
N MET A 162 9.59 -3.50 -11.83
CA MET A 162 10.10 -2.67 -10.74
C MET A 162 10.36 -3.47 -9.46
N ILE A 163 9.59 -4.52 -9.17
CA ILE A 163 9.87 -5.39 -8.01
C ILE A 163 11.18 -6.16 -8.22
N ALA A 164 11.50 -6.59 -9.44
CA ALA A 164 12.77 -7.22 -9.77
C ALA A 164 13.94 -6.22 -9.61
N LYS A 165 13.78 -4.97 -10.04
CA LYS A 165 14.78 -3.91 -9.83
C LYS A 165 14.98 -3.60 -8.34
N PHE A 166 13.91 -3.60 -7.55
CA PHE A 166 14.03 -3.41 -6.12
C PHE A 166 14.78 -4.56 -5.45
N TYR A 167 14.53 -5.80 -5.87
CA TYR A 167 15.30 -6.95 -5.41
C TYR A 167 16.79 -6.80 -5.74
N GLN A 168 17.13 -6.42 -6.98
CA GLN A 168 18.51 -6.15 -7.37
C GLN A 168 19.14 -5.06 -6.50
N TYR A 169 18.42 -3.95 -6.26
CA TYR A 169 18.88 -2.89 -5.37
C TYR A 169 19.21 -3.43 -3.96
N VAL A 170 18.34 -4.29 -3.41
CA VAL A 170 18.61 -4.93 -2.11
C VAL A 170 19.87 -5.77 -2.14
N GLN A 171 20.07 -6.60 -3.20
CA GLN A 171 21.27 -7.41 -3.34
C GLN A 171 22.56 -6.57 -3.37
N GLU A 172 22.52 -5.42 -4.01
CA GLU A 172 23.67 -4.52 -4.16
C GLU A 172 23.94 -3.69 -2.91
N THR A 173 22.92 -3.43 -2.07
CA THR A 173 23.03 -2.40 -1.02
C THR A 173 22.80 -2.90 0.40
N HIS A 174 22.30 -4.11 0.63
CA HIS A 174 21.98 -4.61 1.97
C HIS A 174 23.18 -4.58 2.91
N ALA A 175 24.40 -4.92 2.43
CA ALA A 175 25.63 -4.87 3.23
C ALA A 175 26.02 -3.44 3.67
N ASN A 176 25.49 -2.41 3.00
CA ASN A 176 25.69 -0.99 3.32
C ASN A 176 24.42 -0.35 3.91
N HIS A 177 23.56 -1.14 4.58
CA HIS A 177 22.30 -0.67 5.15
C HIS A 177 21.41 0.09 4.14
N PHE A 178 21.35 -0.43 2.89
CA PHE A 178 20.54 0.13 1.79
C PHE A 178 20.92 1.56 1.39
N THR A 179 22.19 1.92 1.51
CA THR A 179 22.72 3.19 0.99
C THR A 179 23.53 2.93 -0.27
N MET A 180 23.26 3.69 -1.34
CA MET A 180 24.16 3.73 -2.51
C MET A 180 25.45 4.43 -2.11
N ARG A 181 26.59 3.93 -2.59
CA ARG A 181 27.89 4.60 -2.44
C ARG A 181 28.06 5.70 -3.47
#